data_81ddabeec4044554a7063aa3f2bd4dcb
#
_entry.id   81ddabeec4044554a7063aa3f2bd4dcb
#
_cell.length_a   1.000
_cell.length_b   1.000
_cell.length_c   1.000
_cell.angle_alpha   90.00
_cell.angle_beta   90.00
_cell.angle_gamma   90.00
#
_symmetry.space_group_name_H-M   'P 1'
#
loop_
_entity.id
_entity.type
_entity.pdbx_description
1 polymer ?
#
loop_
_entity_poly.entity_id
_entity_poly.type
_entity_poly.pdbx_seq_one_letter_code
_entity_poly.pdbx_strand_id
1 'polypeptide(L)'
;ETLTAAAQRVLAIADELREDAGRLAAVVAGVGPPRVRSPGEAVLVARWLVLEGRALALIGPVGLWGDALELDGLAAALRSAARMYVEVERGVAGVLSAVAAGADVAGRVGWFVDGPVNGSDPIVRAVPSTLTGPLVAHGGVTGRVLGVADLVAAGEGLDGGRVRVLETTRGDGGSAWVVIIPGTQEWAPRPGANPFDLTTDVRALTGDVTIAAAGVSAALARSRAGSGRASPQDPVTLVGHSQGGILAAALASDPAFRTGNRVTHVVTSGAPVALFPVPPTVKVLSIEHADDPVPGLDLTPNPGGQSWTTIVAPGDGRGAPLDPDRHRLSTYVQTVRAAEGAPRGAVPGLDVWQVGAGDVLGRQVRSVHDHVIERAGATMPP
;
A
#
# COMPACT_ATOMS: atom_id res chain seq x y z
N GLU A 1 12.01 -9.69 -11.65
CA GLU A 1 12.99 -10.50 -10.91
C GLU A 1 12.40 -10.95 -9.59
N THR A 2 12.41 -12.24 -9.28
CA THR A 2 11.87 -12.73 -8.01
C THR A 2 12.75 -12.27 -6.84
N LEU A 3 12.16 -12.00 -5.67
CA LEU A 3 12.90 -11.68 -4.43
C LEU A 3 13.96 -12.75 -4.12
N THR A 4 13.67 -14.02 -4.45
CA THR A 4 14.63 -15.12 -4.30
C THR A 4 15.83 -14.98 -5.23
N ALA A 5 15.62 -14.61 -6.49
CA ALA A 5 16.72 -14.38 -7.44
C ALA A 5 17.56 -13.14 -7.05
N ALA A 6 16.91 -12.08 -6.56
CA ALA A 6 17.58 -10.92 -5.99
C ALA A 6 18.44 -11.30 -4.77
N ALA A 7 17.91 -12.08 -3.85
CA ALA A 7 18.65 -12.59 -2.69
C ALA A 7 19.87 -13.44 -3.10
N GLN A 8 19.75 -14.28 -4.14
CA GLN A 8 20.86 -15.08 -4.65
C GLN A 8 21.98 -14.20 -5.23
N ARG A 9 21.63 -13.13 -5.97
CA ARG A 9 22.63 -12.19 -6.50
C ARG A 9 23.35 -11.41 -5.41
N VAL A 10 22.62 -10.98 -4.38
CA VAL A 10 23.20 -10.31 -3.21
C VAL A 10 24.21 -11.22 -2.51
N LEU A 11 23.89 -12.51 -2.35
CA LEU A 11 24.83 -13.49 -1.78
C LEU A 11 26.06 -13.69 -2.65
N ALA A 12 25.91 -13.76 -3.98
CA ALA A 12 27.05 -13.89 -4.89
C ALA A 12 28.01 -12.70 -4.74
N ILE A 13 27.50 -11.48 -4.62
CA ILE A 13 28.32 -10.29 -4.38
C ILE A 13 29.01 -10.38 -2.99
N ALA A 14 28.33 -10.84 -1.97
CA ALA A 14 28.93 -11.04 -0.64
C ALA A 14 30.10 -12.05 -0.68
N ASP A 15 29.94 -13.13 -1.45
CA ASP A 15 30.99 -14.14 -1.62
C ASP A 15 32.18 -13.59 -2.41
N GLU A 16 31.95 -12.80 -3.47
CA GLU A 16 33.02 -12.09 -4.19
C GLU A 16 33.81 -11.16 -3.29
N LEU A 17 33.13 -10.38 -2.41
CA LEU A 17 33.82 -9.51 -1.44
C LEU A 17 34.66 -10.30 -0.44
N ARG A 18 34.21 -11.48 0.00
CA ARG A 18 35.00 -12.36 0.88
C ARG A 18 36.24 -12.91 0.19
N GLU A 19 36.09 -13.32 -1.08
CA GLU A 19 37.23 -13.79 -1.86
C GLU A 19 38.25 -12.68 -2.10
N ASP A 20 37.82 -11.45 -2.39
CA ASP A 20 38.67 -10.29 -2.55
C ASP A 20 39.39 -9.94 -1.25
N ALA A 21 38.67 -9.97 -0.13
CA ALA A 21 39.26 -9.80 1.19
C ALA A 21 40.33 -10.87 1.49
N GLY A 22 40.07 -12.13 1.13
CA GLY A 22 41.00 -13.23 1.27
C GLY A 22 42.24 -13.07 0.39
N ARG A 23 42.05 -12.66 -0.88
CA ARG A 23 43.16 -12.36 -1.81
C ARG A 23 44.04 -11.22 -1.29
N LEU A 24 43.43 -10.13 -0.80
CA LEU A 24 44.15 -9.00 -0.23
C LEU A 24 44.91 -9.40 1.03
N ALA A 25 44.28 -10.17 1.92
CA ALA A 25 44.93 -10.70 3.12
C ALA A 25 46.15 -11.55 2.80
N ALA A 26 46.09 -12.42 1.80
CA ALA A 26 47.19 -13.22 1.35
C ALA A 26 48.37 -12.37 0.80
N VAL A 27 48.05 -11.32 0.04
CA VAL A 27 49.07 -10.37 -0.44
C VAL A 27 49.71 -9.64 0.74
N VAL A 28 48.94 -9.13 1.68
CA VAL A 28 49.47 -8.44 2.89
C VAL A 28 50.37 -9.37 3.72
N ALA A 29 49.95 -10.62 3.93
CA ALA A 29 50.73 -11.63 4.63
C ALA A 29 52.01 -12.02 3.91
N GLY A 30 52.04 -11.97 2.56
CA GLY A 30 53.19 -12.27 1.75
C GLY A 30 54.26 -11.15 1.69
N VAL A 31 53.86 -9.92 2.06
CA VAL A 31 54.76 -8.75 2.06
C VAL A 31 55.26 -8.50 3.48
N GLY A 32 56.38 -9.11 3.82
CA GLY A 32 57.01 -8.89 5.14
C GLY A 32 57.61 -7.48 5.28
N PRO A 33 57.98 -7.09 6.54
CA PRO A 33 58.58 -5.79 6.79
C PRO A 33 59.94 -5.66 6.06
N PRO A 34 60.25 -4.46 5.56
CA PRO A 34 61.54 -4.22 4.90
C PRO A 34 62.70 -4.48 5.85
N ARG A 35 63.76 -5.11 5.37
CA ARG A 35 64.99 -5.35 6.16
C ARG A 35 65.73 -4.04 6.33
N VAL A 36 65.91 -3.61 7.58
CA VAL A 36 66.63 -2.40 7.97
C VAL A 36 68.13 -2.70 8.01
N ARG A 37 68.94 -2.02 7.22
CA ARG A 37 70.38 -2.13 7.22
C ARG A 37 71.10 -0.87 7.69
N SER A 38 70.36 0.23 7.85
CA SER A 38 70.85 1.52 8.33
C SER A 38 69.77 2.27 9.14
N PRO A 39 70.16 3.15 10.09
CA PRO A 39 69.19 3.94 10.87
C PRO A 39 68.22 4.78 10.00
N GLY A 40 68.67 5.23 8.85
CA GLY A 40 67.80 6.01 7.94
C GLY A 40 66.70 5.19 7.27
N GLU A 41 66.82 3.87 7.21
CA GLU A 41 65.83 2.96 6.66
C GLU A 41 64.68 2.64 7.63
N ALA A 42 64.78 3.04 8.89
CA ALA A 42 63.71 2.87 9.87
C ALA A 42 62.38 3.55 9.45
N VAL A 43 62.50 4.62 8.65
CA VAL A 43 61.34 5.29 8.04
C VAL A 43 60.57 4.36 7.10
N LEU A 44 61.25 3.40 6.44
CA LEU A 44 60.62 2.43 5.55
C LEU A 44 59.77 1.43 6.31
N VAL A 45 60.23 1.01 7.49
CA VAL A 45 59.41 0.15 8.40
C VAL A 45 58.18 0.87 8.88
N ALA A 46 58.33 2.12 9.31
CA ALA A 46 57.18 2.93 9.74
C ALA A 46 56.12 3.11 8.64
N ARG A 47 56.56 3.38 7.40
CA ARG A 47 55.67 3.46 6.23
C ARG A 47 55.00 2.12 5.92
N TRP A 48 55.74 1.03 6.02
CA TRP A 48 55.20 -0.31 5.81
C TRP A 48 54.13 -0.63 6.85
N LEU A 49 54.33 -0.38 8.13
CA LEU A 49 53.34 -0.56 9.21
C LEU A 49 52.06 0.24 8.96
N VAL A 50 52.19 1.48 8.49
CA VAL A 50 51.01 2.31 8.13
C VAL A 50 50.25 1.71 6.96
N LEU A 51 50.92 1.22 5.92
CA LEU A 51 50.31 0.59 4.75
C LEU A 51 49.66 -0.74 5.12
N GLU A 52 50.33 -1.55 5.91
CA GLU A 52 49.78 -2.81 6.45
C GLU A 52 48.50 -2.56 7.27
N GLY A 53 48.57 -1.59 8.20
CA GLY A 53 47.40 -1.20 9.00
C GLY A 53 46.22 -0.71 8.17
N ARG A 54 46.46 0.05 7.10
CA ARG A 54 45.41 0.48 6.16
C ARG A 54 44.84 -0.71 5.36
N ALA A 55 45.69 -1.61 4.91
CA ALA A 55 45.24 -2.81 4.18
C ALA A 55 44.40 -3.74 5.08
N LEU A 56 44.80 -3.92 6.33
CA LEU A 56 44.02 -4.69 7.31
C LEU A 56 42.70 -4.02 7.67
N ALA A 57 42.64 -2.69 7.70
CA ALA A 57 41.39 -1.96 7.92
C ALA A 57 40.43 -2.14 6.74
N LEU A 58 40.91 -2.17 5.49
CA LEU A 58 40.11 -2.46 4.30
C LEU A 58 39.56 -3.88 4.27
N ILE A 59 40.25 -4.83 4.89
CA ILE A 59 39.82 -6.23 4.95
C ILE A 59 38.81 -6.45 6.10
N GLY A 60 38.95 -5.71 7.17
CA GLY A 60 38.30 -5.95 8.47
C GLY A 60 36.80 -5.64 8.54
N PRO A 61 36.28 -5.56 9.80
CA PRO A 61 34.83 -5.38 10.05
C PRO A 61 34.21 -4.09 9.53
N VAL A 62 35.03 -3.08 9.23
CA VAL A 62 34.62 -1.77 8.64
C VAL A 62 35.00 -1.69 7.16
N GLY A 63 35.31 -2.81 6.52
CA GLY A 63 35.69 -2.93 5.11
C GLY A 63 35.01 -4.13 4.48
N LEU A 64 35.69 -4.77 3.53
CA LEU A 64 35.12 -5.84 2.70
C LEU A 64 34.38 -6.95 3.45
N TRP A 65 34.89 -7.34 4.65
CA TRP A 65 34.20 -8.31 5.51
C TRP A 65 32.91 -7.75 6.13
N GLY A 66 32.92 -6.48 6.54
CA GLY A 66 31.74 -5.81 7.07
C GLY A 66 30.65 -5.67 6.02
N ASP A 67 31.03 -5.19 4.83
CA ASP A 67 30.11 -5.05 3.68
C ASP A 67 29.50 -6.40 3.29
N ALA A 68 30.29 -7.47 3.28
CA ALA A 68 29.79 -8.82 3.00
C ALA A 68 28.76 -9.30 4.04
N LEU A 69 28.97 -8.99 5.34
CA LEU A 69 27.99 -9.30 6.40
C LEU A 69 26.70 -8.52 6.29
N GLU A 70 26.76 -7.25 5.90
CA GLU A 70 25.57 -6.43 5.62
C GLU A 70 24.76 -6.99 4.46
N LEU A 71 25.43 -7.43 3.40
CA LEU A 71 24.79 -8.08 2.26
C LEU A 71 24.16 -9.43 2.62
N ASP A 72 24.76 -10.21 3.52
CA ASP A 72 24.13 -11.43 4.06
C ASP A 72 22.82 -11.11 4.80
N GLY A 73 22.82 -10.05 5.61
CA GLY A 73 21.62 -9.55 6.30
C GLY A 73 20.52 -9.16 5.31
N LEU A 74 20.88 -8.43 4.26
CA LEU A 74 19.95 -8.04 3.19
C LEU A 74 19.40 -9.26 2.45
N ALA A 75 20.25 -10.22 2.08
CA ALA A 75 19.82 -11.45 1.43
C ALA A 75 18.88 -12.30 2.31
N ALA A 76 19.14 -12.32 3.62
CA ALA A 76 18.26 -12.98 4.58
C ALA A 76 16.88 -12.29 4.67
N ALA A 77 16.86 -10.96 4.69
CA ALA A 77 15.62 -10.17 4.67
C ALA A 77 14.80 -10.40 3.39
N LEU A 78 15.46 -10.39 2.22
CA LEU A 78 14.81 -10.66 0.93
C LEU A 78 14.23 -12.09 0.88
N ARG A 79 14.93 -13.10 1.41
CA ARG A 79 14.41 -14.48 1.48
C ARG A 79 13.25 -14.60 2.45
N SER A 80 13.27 -13.86 3.56
CA SER A 80 12.17 -13.81 4.52
C SER A 80 10.92 -13.17 3.88
N ALA A 81 11.10 -12.06 3.19
CA ALA A 81 10.03 -11.39 2.45
C ALA A 81 9.44 -12.31 1.36
N ALA A 82 10.29 -13.03 0.59
CA ALA A 82 9.84 -13.99 -0.41
C ALA A 82 9.01 -15.13 0.20
N ARG A 83 9.42 -15.64 1.37
CA ARG A 83 8.65 -16.69 2.07
C ARG A 83 7.31 -16.19 2.58
N MET A 84 7.28 -15.02 3.22
CA MET A 84 6.04 -14.40 3.66
C MET A 84 5.08 -14.17 2.48
N TYR A 85 5.61 -13.70 1.35
CA TYR A 85 4.81 -13.49 0.15
C TYR A 85 4.17 -14.78 -0.37
N VAL A 86 4.94 -15.88 -0.48
CA VAL A 86 4.43 -17.19 -0.88
C VAL A 86 3.42 -17.78 0.11
N GLU A 87 3.60 -17.54 1.42
CA GLU A 87 2.64 -17.99 2.44
C GLU A 87 1.35 -17.19 2.38
N VAL A 88 1.42 -15.87 2.15
CA VAL A 88 0.27 -15.00 1.92
C VAL A 88 -0.49 -15.45 0.67
N GLU A 89 0.20 -15.69 -0.46
CA GLU A 89 -0.44 -16.18 -1.68
C GLU A 89 -1.14 -17.55 -1.47
N ARG A 90 -0.48 -18.47 -0.78
CA ARG A 90 -1.11 -19.77 -0.46
C ARG A 90 -2.31 -19.62 0.45
N GLY A 91 -2.22 -18.71 1.43
CA GLY A 91 -3.33 -18.40 2.33
C GLY A 91 -4.51 -17.78 1.58
N VAL A 92 -4.27 -16.77 0.76
CA VAL A 92 -5.30 -16.10 -0.05
C VAL A 92 -5.88 -17.05 -1.09
N ALA A 93 -5.07 -17.80 -1.83
CA ALA A 93 -5.54 -18.79 -2.81
C ALA A 93 -6.35 -19.90 -2.13
N GLY A 94 -5.93 -20.34 -0.93
CA GLY A 94 -6.66 -21.33 -0.13
C GLY A 94 -8.02 -20.84 0.34
N VAL A 95 -8.08 -19.56 0.78
CA VAL A 95 -9.33 -18.91 1.18
C VAL A 95 -10.26 -18.70 -0.01
N LEU A 96 -9.75 -18.19 -1.13
CA LEU A 96 -10.55 -18.00 -2.34
C LEU A 96 -11.09 -19.34 -2.88
N SER A 97 -10.28 -20.40 -2.85
CA SER A 97 -10.73 -21.74 -3.23
C SER A 97 -11.80 -22.29 -2.29
N ALA A 98 -11.71 -22.01 -0.98
CA ALA A 98 -12.70 -22.41 0.01
C ALA A 98 -14.00 -21.60 -0.10
N VAL A 99 -13.91 -20.29 -0.42
CA VAL A 99 -15.06 -19.41 -0.69
C VAL A 99 -15.77 -19.87 -1.97
N ALA A 100 -15.03 -20.14 -3.05
CA ALA A 100 -15.57 -20.67 -4.29
C ALA A 100 -16.25 -22.03 -4.11
N ALA A 101 -15.76 -22.85 -3.17
CA ALA A 101 -16.35 -24.16 -2.81
C ALA A 101 -17.54 -24.04 -1.85
N GLY A 102 -17.95 -22.84 -1.41
CA GLY A 102 -19.04 -22.65 -0.44
C GLY A 102 -18.72 -23.21 0.96
N ALA A 103 -17.46 -23.44 1.28
CA ALA A 103 -17.05 -23.92 2.58
C ALA A 103 -17.14 -22.81 3.64
N ASP A 104 -17.66 -23.14 4.82
CA ASP A 104 -17.64 -22.26 5.98
C ASP A 104 -16.19 -22.09 6.47
N VAL A 105 -15.54 -21.03 5.97
CA VAL A 105 -14.13 -20.73 6.25
C VAL A 105 -13.93 -20.28 7.69
N ALA A 106 -14.93 -19.69 8.30
CA ALA A 106 -14.86 -19.14 9.67
C ALA A 106 -14.53 -20.21 10.72
N GLY A 107 -14.91 -21.47 10.48
CA GLY A 107 -14.66 -22.58 11.42
C GLY A 107 -13.31 -23.30 11.27
N ARG A 108 -12.59 -23.11 10.14
CA ARG A 108 -11.41 -23.92 9.82
C ARG A 108 -10.08 -23.21 9.88
N VAL A 109 -10.06 -21.87 9.84
CA VAL A 109 -8.83 -21.08 9.84
C VAL A 109 -8.79 -20.25 11.11
N GLY A 110 -8.49 -20.85 12.23
CA GLY A 110 -8.33 -20.19 13.52
C GLY A 110 -7.22 -19.11 13.57
N TRP A 111 -6.66 -18.78 12.40
CA TRP A 111 -5.63 -17.75 12.24
C TRP A 111 -6.21 -16.39 11.80
N PHE A 112 -7.37 -16.37 11.17
CA PHE A 112 -8.02 -15.15 10.67
C PHE A 112 -9.25 -14.79 11.50
N VAL A 113 -9.15 -14.89 12.80
CA VAL A 113 -10.18 -14.39 13.71
C VAL A 113 -9.89 -12.90 13.91
N ASP A 114 -10.86 -12.07 13.61
CA ASP A 114 -10.78 -10.63 13.84
C ASP A 114 -10.78 -10.37 15.35
N GLY A 115 -9.63 -10.55 15.99
CA GLY A 115 -9.30 -10.29 17.39
C GLY A 115 -10.35 -10.73 18.43
N PRO A 116 -10.22 -10.41 19.72
CA PRO A 116 -11.18 -10.78 20.75
C PRO A 116 -12.55 -10.11 20.59
N VAL A 117 -12.91 -9.64 19.38
CA VAL A 117 -13.85 -8.58 19.24
C VAL A 117 -14.81 -8.71 18.08
N ASN A 118 -15.51 -9.80 17.98
CA ASN A 118 -16.87 -9.75 17.44
C ASN A 118 -17.70 -8.91 18.42
N GLY A 119 -17.83 -7.60 18.16
CA GLY A 119 -18.73 -6.72 18.92
C GLY A 119 -18.11 -5.52 19.61
N SER A 120 -16.80 -5.25 19.52
CA SER A 120 -16.29 -3.95 19.99
C SER A 120 -16.25 -2.93 18.86
N ASP A 121 -16.70 -1.73 19.19
CA ASP A 121 -16.59 -0.59 18.30
C ASP A 121 -15.11 -0.25 18.02
N PRO A 122 -14.76 0.14 16.80
CA PRO A 122 -13.42 0.62 16.49
C PRO A 122 -13.07 1.86 17.31
N ILE A 123 -11.84 1.96 17.77
CA ILE A 123 -11.32 3.21 18.31
C ILE A 123 -10.95 4.08 17.11
N VAL A 124 -11.57 5.25 17.01
CA VAL A 124 -11.31 6.21 15.94
C VAL A 124 -10.85 7.53 16.56
N ARG A 125 -9.65 7.98 16.22
CA ARG A 125 -9.06 9.23 16.74
C ARG A 125 -8.71 10.17 15.61
N ALA A 126 -9.11 11.45 15.71
CA ALA A 126 -8.64 12.49 14.79
C ALA A 126 -7.15 12.75 15.04
N VAL A 127 -6.39 12.89 13.95
CA VAL A 127 -4.95 13.18 13.97
C VAL A 127 -4.62 14.29 12.98
N PRO A 128 -3.47 14.98 13.13
CA PRO A 128 -3.03 15.95 12.13
C PRO A 128 -2.92 15.31 10.74
N SER A 129 -3.35 16.03 9.71
CA SER A 129 -3.27 15.54 8.33
C SER A 129 -1.83 15.51 7.83
N THR A 130 -1.49 14.43 7.12
CA THR A 130 -0.23 14.28 6.40
C THR A 130 -0.35 14.60 4.92
N LEU A 131 -1.52 15.05 4.45
CA LEU A 131 -1.75 15.36 3.05
C LEU A 131 -0.85 16.50 2.58
N THR A 132 -0.22 16.31 1.43
CA THR A 132 0.60 17.30 0.74
C THR A 132 0.09 17.49 -0.69
N GLY A 133 0.61 18.49 -1.41
CA GLY A 133 0.31 18.68 -2.83
C GLY A 133 -0.94 19.53 -3.09
N PRO A 134 -1.57 19.38 -4.28
CA PRO A 134 -2.58 20.30 -4.80
C PRO A 134 -3.89 20.34 -4.02
N LEU A 135 -4.16 19.31 -3.20
CA LEU A 135 -5.37 19.24 -2.39
C LEU A 135 -5.29 20.06 -1.10
N VAL A 136 -4.11 20.55 -0.75
CA VAL A 136 -3.89 21.38 0.45
C VAL A 136 -3.90 22.86 0.09
N ALA A 137 -4.49 23.68 0.94
CA ALA A 137 -4.43 25.14 0.78
C ALA A 137 -3.01 25.66 0.99
N HIS A 138 -2.48 26.42 0.04
CA HIS A 138 -1.17 27.05 0.11
C HIS A 138 -1.32 28.55 -0.21
N GLY A 139 -0.72 29.41 0.60
CA GLY A 139 -0.65 30.84 0.33
C GLY A 139 -2.00 31.53 0.15
N GLY A 140 -3.06 31.07 0.83
CA GLY A 140 -4.40 31.63 0.74
C GLY A 140 -5.27 31.07 -0.41
N VAL A 141 -4.71 30.15 -1.22
CA VAL A 141 -5.46 29.42 -2.26
C VAL A 141 -5.91 28.07 -1.70
N THR A 142 -7.21 27.80 -1.70
CA THR A 142 -7.76 26.49 -1.29
C THR A 142 -7.36 25.42 -2.28
N GLY A 143 -7.00 24.23 -1.79
CA GLY A 143 -6.72 23.07 -2.62
C GLY A 143 -7.95 22.68 -3.46
N ARG A 144 -7.73 22.03 -4.59
CA ARG A 144 -8.78 21.59 -5.52
C ARG A 144 -8.53 20.17 -6.01
N VAL A 145 -9.60 19.40 -6.11
CA VAL A 145 -9.57 18.08 -6.77
C VAL A 145 -9.64 18.31 -8.28
N LEU A 146 -8.56 18.16 -9.00
CA LEU A 146 -8.52 18.38 -10.45
C LEU A 146 -9.03 17.16 -11.21
N GLY A 147 -8.66 15.95 -10.74
CA GLY A 147 -9.02 14.70 -11.39
C GLY A 147 -9.05 13.50 -10.42
N VAL A 148 -9.30 12.33 -10.99
CA VAL A 148 -9.29 11.05 -10.26
C VAL A 148 -7.89 10.73 -9.73
N ALA A 149 -6.85 11.10 -10.49
CA ALA A 149 -5.46 10.90 -10.07
C ALA A 149 -5.15 11.58 -8.73
N ASP A 150 -5.73 12.76 -8.46
CA ASP A 150 -5.56 13.45 -7.18
C ASP A 150 -6.24 12.69 -6.04
N LEU A 151 -7.41 12.08 -6.30
CA LEU A 151 -8.12 11.27 -5.33
C LEU A 151 -7.32 10.01 -4.96
N VAL A 152 -6.75 9.33 -5.96
CA VAL A 152 -5.92 8.14 -5.74
C VAL A 152 -4.61 8.54 -5.03
N ALA A 153 -3.95 9.62 -5.46
CA ALA A 153 -2.73 10.12 -4.84
C ALA A 153 -2.94 10.57 -3.38
N ALA A 154 -4.15 11.01 -3.01
CA ALA A 154 -4.46 11.36 -1.63
C ALA A 154 -4.38 10.17 -0.65
N GLY A 155 -4.25 8.94 -1.15
CA GLY A 155 -3.95 7.74 -0.38
C GLY A 155 -2.49 7.57 -0.01
N GLU A 156 -1.57 8.36 -0.59
CA GLU A 156 -0.16 8.30 -0.24
C GLU A 156 0.07 8.78 1.20
N GLY A 157 0.94 8.06 1.93
CA GLY A 157 1.29 8.38 3.31
C GLY A 157 0.18 8.11 4.34
N LEU A 158 -0.79 7.26 4.02
CA LEU A 158 -1.78 6.78 4.97
C LEU A 158 -1.27 5.52 5.69
N ASP A 159 -0.44 5.71 6.72
CA ASP A 159 0.15 4.64 7.52
C ASP A 159 -0.52 4.50 8.89
N GLY A 160 -0.26 3.40 9.60
CA GLY A 160 -0.63 3.20 11.00
C GLY A 160 -2.13 3.27 11.28
N GLY A 161 -2.94 2.65 10.44
CA GLY A 161 -4.40 2.64 10.60
C GLY A 161 -5.08 3.93 10.15
N ARG A 162 -4.39 4.80 9.41
CA ARG A 162 -4.88 6.11 9.00
C ARG A 162 -5.82 6.04 7.82
N VAL A 163 -6.96 6.72 7.92
CA VAL A 163 -7.88 7.01 6.82
C VAL A 163 -8.04 8.52 6.69
N ARG A 164 -8.41 8.99 5.50
CA ARG A 164 -8.59 10.42 5.20
C ARG A 164 -9.98 10.71 4.69
N VAL A 165 -10.58 11.78 5.20
CA VAL A 165 -11.87 12.29 4.75
C VAL A 165 -11.70 13.71 4.25
N LEU A 166 -12.07 13.96 3.00
CA LEU A 166 -12.07 15.30 2.42
C LEU A 166 -13.51 15.82 2.39
N GLU A 167 -13.70 17.06 2.77
CA GLU A 167 -14.90 17.83 2.46
C GLU A 167 -14.63 18.72 1.25
N THR A 168 -15.43 18.59 0.19
CA THR A 168 -15.36 19.46 -0.99
C THR A 168 -16.61 20.33 -1.09
N THR A 169 -16.47 21.48 -1.75
CA THR A 169 -17.58 22.39 -2.00
C THR A 169 -18.32 21.99 -3.25
N ARG A 170 -19.61 21.68 -3.17
CA ARG A 170 -20.47 21.42 -4.33
C ARG A 170 -20.80 22.71 -5.10
N GLY A 171 -21.32 22.55 -6.32
CA GLY A 171 -21.73 23.68 -7.15
C GLY A 171 -22.86 24.53 -6.59
N ASP A 172 -23.72 23.94 -5.74
CA ASP A 172 -24.81 24.61 -5.02
C ASP A 172 -24.39 25.19 -3.66
N GLY A 173 -23.10 25.13 -3.32
CA GLY A 173 -22.55 25.60 -2.04
C GLY A 173 -22.61 24.57 -0.92
N GLY A 174 -23.28 23.44 -1.11
CA GLY A 174 -23.30 22.31 -0.18
C GLY A 174 -21.95 21.60 -0.06
N SER A 175 -21.92 20.49 0.66
CA SER A 175 -20.74 19.64 0.84
C SER A 175 -20.87 18.36 0.03
N ALA A 176 -19.71 17.83 -0.41
CA ALA A 176 -19.54 16.45 -0.83
C ALA A 176 -18.35 15.87 -0.08
N TRP A 177 -18.37 14.56 0.12
CA TRP A 177 -17.41 13.87 0.99
C TRP A 177 -16.63 12.84 0.20
N VAL A 178 -15.31 12.82 0.36
CA VAL A 178 -14.45 11.78 -0.20
C VAL A 178 -13.77 11.05 0.95
N VAL A 179 -13.89 9.74 0.96
CA VAL A 179 -13.23 8.88 1.96
C VAL A 179 -12.12 8.11 1.26
N ILE A 180 -10.88 8.34 1.68
CA ILE A 180 -9.69 7.70 1.15
C ILE A 180 -9.26 6.60 2.13
N ILE A 181 -9.23 5.37 1.64
CA ILE A 181 -9.01 4.15 2.43
C ILE A 181 -7.69 3.52 1.99
N PRO A 182 -6.74 3.28 2.92
CA PRO A 182 -5.44 2.71 2.59
C PRO A 182 -5.53 1.24 2.21
N GLY A 183 -4.47 0.72 1.60
CA GLY A 183 -4.24 -0.71 1.41
C GLY A 183 -3.81 -1.41 2.70
N THR A 184 -3.48 -2.70 2.58
CA THR A 184 -2.98 -3.54 3.68
C THR A 184 -1.67 -2.97 4.23
N GLN A 185 -1.60 -2.81 5.54
CA GLN A 185 -0.45 -2.26 6.25
C GLN A 185 0.25 -3.30 7.12
N GLU A 186 -0.50 -4.28 7.63
CA GLU A 186 -0.01 -5.33 8.51
C GLU A 186 -0.20 -6.70 7.85
N TRP A 187 0.91 -7.41 7.64
CA TRP A 187 0.93 -8.70 6.95
C TRP A 187 1.05 -9.91 7.90
N ALA A 188 1.08 -9.65 9.21
CA ALA A 188 1.11 -10.71 10.20
C ALA A 188 -0.19 -11.54 10.16
N PRO A 189 -0.12 -12.88 10.28
CA PRO A 189 -1.31 -13.74 10.30
C PRO A 189 -2.18 -13.56 11.54
N ARG A 190 -1.65 -12.92 12.59
CA ARG A 190 -2.40 -12.56 13.79
C ARG A 190 -2.73 -11.07 13.77
N PRO A 191 -4.01 -10.71 13.94
CA PRO A 191 -4.43 -9.32 13.93
C PRO A 191 -3.82 -8.55 15.10
N GLY A 192 -3.30 -7.35 14.80
CA GLY A 192 -2.82 -6.37 15.76
C GLY A 192 -3.82 -5.26 16.05
N ALA A 193 -3.33 -4.14 16.59
CA ALA A 193 -4.14 -2.95 16.85
C ALA A 193 -4.60 -2.27 15.55
N ASN A 194 -3.76 -2.27 14.52
CA ASN A 194 -4.09 -1.72 13.21
C ASN A 194 -5.02 -2.68 12.44
N PRO A 195 -6.26 -2.27 12.08
CA PRO A 195 -7.21 -3.14 11.40
C PRO A 195 -6.99 -3.24 9.88
N PHE A 196 -6.04 -2.51 9.30
CA PHE A 196 -5.66 -2.64 7.89
C PHE A 196 -4.64 -3.76 7.71
N ASP A 197 -5.09 -4.98 7.94
CA ASP A 197 -4.27 -6.19 7.98
C ASP A 197 -4.85 -7.33 7.14
N LEU A 198 -4.07 -8.40 7.02
CA LEU A 198 -4.43 -9.59 6.25
C LEU A 198 -5.75 -10.24 6.75
N THR A 199 -6.05 -10.18 8.05
CA THR A 199 -7.31 -10.68 8.60
C THR A 199 -8.51 -9.92 8.01
N THR A 200 -8.40 -8.61 7.91
CA THR A 200 -9.42 -7.76 7.29
C THR A 200 -9.58 -8.07 5.80
N ASP A 201 -8.48 -8.32 5.06
CA ASP A 201 -8.57 -8.72 3.64
C ASP A 201 -9.45 -9.95 3.46
N VAL A 202 -9.11 -11.01 4.21
CA VAL A 202 -9.84 -12.28 4.13
C VAL A 202 -11.31 -12.09 4.49
N ARG A 203 -11.60 -11.42 5.60
CA ARG A 203 -12.97 -11.25 6.11
C ARG A 203 -13.82 -10.33 5.23
N ALA A 204 -13.24 -9.26 4.70
CA ALA A 204 -13.96 -8.37 3.78
C ALA A 204 -14.33 -9.09 2.48
N LEU A 205 -13.44 -9.93 1.93
CA LEU A 205 -13.72 -10.74 0.74
C LEU A 205 -14.80 -11.81 0.99
N THR A 206 -14.97 -12.26 2.21
CA THR A 206 -16.04 -13.21 2.58
C THR A 206 -17.37 -12.51 2.92
N GLY A 207 -17.42 -11.17 2.82
CA GLY A 207 -18.64 -10.39 3.06
C GLY A 207 -18.88 -10.04 4.52
N ASP A 208 -17.91 -10.26 5.40
CA ASP A 208 -18.03 -9.90 6.81
C ASP A 208 -17.91 -8.38 7.02
N VAL A 209 -18.64 -7.86 7.99
CA VAL A 209 -18.42 -6.50 8.48
C VAL A 209 -17.15 -6.48 9.33
N THR A 210 -16.13 -5.77 8.85
CA THR A 210 -14.83 -5.69 9.51
C THR A 210 -14.73 -4.45 10.41
N ILE A 211 -13.84 -4.50 11.40
CA ILE A 211 -13.53 -3.34 12.25
C ILE A 211 -12.99 -2.18 11.41
N ALA A 212 -12.21 -2.45 10.35
CA ALA A 212 -11.76 -1.43 9.43
C ALA A 212 -12.95 -0.73 8.75
N ALA A 213 -13.93 -1.47 8.21
CA ALA A 213 -15.12 -0.89 7.58
C ALA A 213 -15.95 -0.06 8.57
N ALA A 214 -16.16 -0.58 9.79
CA ALA A 214 -16.84 0.14 10.86
C ALA A 214 -16.08 1.42 11.25
N GLY A 215 -14.74 1.36 11.32
CA GLY A 215 -13.88 2.50 11.60
C GLY A 215 -13.93 3.56 10.51
N VAL A 216 -13.93 3.16 9.24
CA VAL A 216 -14.11 4.08 8.09
C VAL A 216 -15.46 4.79 8.17
N SER A 217 -16.54 4.07 8.48
CA SER A 217 -17.87 4.64 8.69
C SER A 217 -17.87 5.67 9.83
N ALA A 218 -17.27 5.34 10.97
CA ALA A 218 -17.14 6.22 12.12
C ALA A 218 -16.28 7.46 11.82
N ALA A 219 -15.20 7.33 11.05
CA ALA A 219 -14.35 8.45 10.63
C ALA A 219 -15.14 9.44 9.76
N LEU A 220 -15.92 8.96 8.79
CA LEU A 220 -16.81 9.80 7.98
C LEU A 220 -17.85 10.51 8.86
N ALA A 221 -18.50 9.79 9.76
CA ALA A 221 -19.51 10.37 10.65
C ALA A 221 -18.91 11.48 11.53
N ARG A 222 -17.72 11.28 12.10
CA ARG A 222 -17.00 12.28 12.90
C ARG A 222 -16.62 13.52 12.09
N SER A 223 -16.13 13.32 10.87
CA SER A 223 -15.76 14.43 9.97
C SER A 223 -16.99 15.27 9.63
N ARG A 224 -18.12 14.63 9.34
CA ARG A 224 -19.41 15.30 9.08
C ARG A 224 -19.91 16.08 10.29
N ALA A 225 -19.87 15.48 11.48
CA ALA A 225 -20.29 16.14 12.71
C ALA A 225 -19.44 17.38 13.01
N GLY A 226 -18.13 17.33 12.71
CA GLY A 226 -17.22 18.47 12.87
C GLY A 226 -17.42 19.62 11.88
N SER A 227 -18.02 19.36 10.71
CA SER A 227 -18.22 20.39 9.67
C SER A 227 -19.30 21.41 10.01
N GLY A 228 -20.32 21.03 10.78
CA GLY A 228 -21.49 21.88 11.07
C GLY A 228 -22.37 22.20 9.85
N ARG A 229 -22.03 21.67 8.66
CA ARG A 229 -22.75 21.89 7.38
C ARG A 229 -23.22 20.59 6.73
N ALA A 230 -22.76 19.45 7.24
CA ALA A 230 -23.05 18.17 6.66
C ALA A 230 -24.54 17.85 6.62
N SER A 231 -25.00 17.30 5.51
CA SER A 231 -26.34 16.78 5.33
C SER A 231 -26.29 15.28 5.05
N PRO A 232 -27.29 14.49 5.49
CA PRO A 232 -27.38 13.07 5.09
C PRO A 232 -27.47 12.87 3.57
N GLN A 233 -27.89 13.90 2.85
CA GLN A 233 -28.04 13.89 1.39
C GLN A 233 -26.74 14.27 0.66
N ASP A 234 -25.71 14.66 1.38
CA ASP A 234 -24.43 14.97 0.75
C ASP A 234 -23.85 13.73 0.06
N PRO A 235 -23.40 13.84 -1.19
CA PRO A 235 -22.79 12.70 -1.90
C PRO A 235 -21.50 12.28 -1.24
N VAL A 236 -21.27 10.97 -1.23
CA VAL A 236 -20.05 10.33 -0.75
C VAL A 236 -19.38 9.61 -1.89
N THR A 237 -18.10 9.86 -2.07
CA THR A 237 -17.19 9.10 -2.93
C THR A 237 -16.24 8.28 -2.05
N LEU A 238 -16.16 6.98 -2.28
CA LEU A 238 -15.21 6.09 -1.61
C LEU A 238 -14.05 5.83 -2.56
N VAL A 239 -12.82 5.96 -2.06
CA VAL A 239 -11.59 5.77 -2.84
C VAL A 239 -10.70 4.81 -2.07
N GLY A 240 -10.24 3.74 -2.71
CA GLY A 240 -9.39 2.76 -2.04
C GLY A 240 -8.39 2.08 -2.96
N HIS A 241 -7.23 1.76 -2.39
CA HIS A 241 -6.20 0.97 -3.03
C HIS A 241 -6.07 -0.37 -2.33
N SER A 242 -5.92 -1.46 -3.10
CA SER A 242 -5.74 -2.80 -2.53
C SER A 242 -6.87 -3.14 -1.56
N GLN A 243 -6.59 -3.50 -0.31
CA GLN A 243 -7.58 -3.68 0.77
C GLN A 243 -8.57 -2.51 0.86
N GLY A 244 -8.10 -1.27 0.71
CA GLY A 244 -8.97 -0.10 0.73
C GLY A 244 -10.01 -0.11 -0.37
N GLY A 245 -9.70 -0.68 -1.55
CA GLY A 245 -10.64 -0.90 -2.64
C GLY A 245 -11.69 -1.94 -2.28
N ILE A 246 -11.29 -3.03 -1.63
CA ILE A 246 -12.21 -4.07 -1.11
C ILE A 246 -13.18 -3.43 -0.11
N LEU A 247 -12.66 -2.65 0.86
CA LEU A 247 -13.49 -1.97 1.86
C LEU A 247 -14.42 -0.93 1.24
N ALA A 248 -13.96 -0.19 0.21
CA ALA A 248 -14.79 0.77 -0.52
C ALA A 248 -15.97 0.07 -1.23
N ALA A 249 -15.71 -1.06 -1.90
CA ALA A 249 -16.74 -1.86 -2.56
C ALA A 249 -17.69 -2.51 -1.54
N ALA A 250 -17.17 -3.03 -0.42
CA ALA A 250 -17.97 -3.59 0.66
C ALA A 250 -18.93 -2.56 1.27
N LEU A 251 -18.44 -1.37 1.62
CA LEU A 251 -19.25 -0.26 2.15
C LEU A 251 -20.29 0.22 1.12
N ALA A 252 -19.91 0.32 -0.16
CA ALA A 252 -20.84 0.68 -1.21
C ALA A 252 -21.93 -0.38 -1.45
N SER A 253 -21.65 -1.63 -1.12
CA SER A 253 -22.60 -2.74 -1.22
C SER A 253 -23.51 -2.86 0.01
N ASP A 254 -23.07 -2.39 1.18
CA ASP A 254 -23.80 -2.51 2.42
C ASP A 254 -25.03 -1.58 2.47
N PRO A 255 -26.27 -2.12 2.53
CA PRO A 255 -27.48 -1.31 2.65
C PRO A 255 -27.52 -0.46 3.91
N ALA A 256 -26.95 -0.94 5.04
CA ALA A 256 -26.94 -0.21 6.29
C ALA A 256 -26.07 1.04 6.19
N PHE A 257 -24.87 0.92 5.61
CA PHE A 257 -24.01 2.06 5.36
C PHE A 257 -24.66 3.08 4.42
N ARG A 258 -25.28 2.62 3.32
CA ARG A 258 -25.94 3.49 2.33
C ARG A 258 -27.19 4.18 2.84
N THR A 259 -27.87 3.63 3.85
CA THR A 259 -29.03 4.29 4.48
C THR A 259 -28.63 5.61 5.16
N GLY A 260 -27.45 5.64 5.81
CA GLY A 260 -26.91 6.85 6.44
C GLY A 260 -26.02 7.70 5.53
N ASN A 261 -25.64 7.19 4.35
CA ASN A 261 -24.65 7.80 3.48
C ASN A 261 -25.05 7.66 2.02
N ARG A 262 -25.26 8.78 1.35
CA ARG A 262 -25.55 8.79 -0.08
C ARG A 262 -24.27 8.50 -0.89
N VAL A 263 -23.88 7.23 -0.97
CA VAL A 263 -22.75 6.80 -1.81
C VAL A 263 -23.12 6.97 -3.27
N THR A 264 -22.33 7.74 -4.02
CA THR A 264 -22.57 8.00 -5.44
C THR A 264 -21.48 7.45 -6.33
N HIS A 265 -20.23 7.44 -5.86
CA HIS A 265 -19.07 7.01 -6.61
C HIS A 265 -18.12 6.16 -5.78
N VAL A 266 -17.46 5.22 -6.44
CA VAL A 266 -16.38 4.41 -5.90
C VAL A 266 -15.22 4.45 -6.88
N VAL A 267 -14.00 4.61 -6.38
CA VAL A 267 -12.75 4.43 -7.12
C VAL A 267 -11.95 3.34 -6.44
N THR A 268 -11.59 2.31 -7.17
CA THR A 268 -10.71 1.25 -6.68
C THR A 268 -9.46 1.16 -7.55
N SER A 269 -8.33 0.91 -6.95
CA SER A 269 -7.07 0.68 -7.65
C SER A 269 -6.40 -0.57 -7.10
N GLY A 270 -6.10 -1.54 -7.96
CA GLY A 270 -5.43 -2.78 -7.58
C GLY A 270 -6.22 -3.64 -6.59
N ALA A 271 -7.53 -3.78 -6.75
CA ALA A 271 -8.37 -4.48 -5.76
C ALA A 271 -9.30 -5.51 -6.42
N PRO A 272 -9.48 -6.71 -5.84
CA PRO A 272 -10.42 -7.73 -6.29
C PRO A 272 -11.83 -7.37 -5.82
N VAL A 273 -12.63 -6.76 -6.68
CA VAL A 273 -13.92 -6.17 -6.28
C VAL A 273 -15.12 -6.65 -7.09
N ALA A 274 -14.93 -7.55 -8.05
CA ALA A 274 -15.97 -7.98 -8.97
C ALA A 274 -17.16 -8.68 -8.28
N LEU A 275 -16.93 -9.34 -7.15
CA LEU A 275 -17.96 -10.10 -6.43
C LEU A 275 -18.84 -9.23 -5.51
N PHE A 276 -18.52 -7.96 -5.30
CA PHE A 276 -19.33 -7.09 -4.45
C PHE A 276 -20.59 -6.62 -5.17
N PRO A 277 -21.79 -6.79 -4.59
CA PRO A 277 -23.07 -6.41 -5.22
C PRO A 277 -23.33 -4.89 -5.09
N VAL A 278 -22.41 -4.09 -5.65
CA VAL A 278 -22.56 -2.64 -5.69
C VAL A 278 -23.78 -2.27 -6.53
N PRO A 279 -24.75 -1.50 -5.99
CA PRO A 279 -25.97 -1.21 -6.74
C PRO A 279 -25.69 -0.29 -7.94
N PRO A 280 -26.45 -0.40 -9.05
CA PRO A 280 -26.20 0.36 -10.27
C PRO A 280 -26.40 1.89 -10.13
N THR A 281 -26.95 2.33 -9.01
CA THR A 281 -27.02 3.76 -8.65
C THR A 281 -25.69 4.34 -8.22
N VAL A 282 -24.72 3.50 -7.86
CA VAL A 282 -23.34 3.87 -7.53
C VAL A 282 -22.47 3.67 -8.75
N LYS A 283 -21.67 4.66 -9.10
CA LYS A 283 -20.74 4.60 -10.24
C LYS A 283 -19.38 4.14 -9.78
N VAL A 284 -18.91 3.00 -10.27
CA VAL A 284 -17.63 2.41 -9.93
C VAL A 284 -16.61 2.67 -11.03
N LEU A 285 -15.41 3.07 -10.67
CA LEU A 285 -14.22 3.15 -11.51
C LEU A 285 -13.16 2.24 -10.92
N SER A 286 -12.90 1.11 -11.56
CA SER A 286 -11.80 0.20 -11.20
C SER A 286 -10.59 0.48 -12.07
N ILE A 287 -9.42 0.60 -11.47
CA ILE A 287 -8.15 0.76 -12.15
C ILE A 287 -7.32 -0.49 -11.87
N GLU A 288 -6.88 -1.16 -12.93
CA GLU A 288 -6.17 -2.43 -12.87
C GLU A 288 -4.95 -2.41 -13.78
N HIS A 289 -3.95 -3.19 -13.44
CA HIS A 289 -2.80 -3.49 -14.29
C HIS A 289 -2.84 -4.96 -14.70
N ALA A 290 -2.62 -5.24 -15.97
CA ALA A 290 -2.67 -6.61 -16.49
C ALA A 290 -1.58 -7.52 -15.91
N ASP A 291 -0.52 -6.94 -15.36
CA ASP A 291 0.61 -7.59 -14.71
C ASP A 291 0.61 -7.46 -13.16
N ASP A 292 -0.45 -6.92 -12.57
CA ASP A 292 -0.71 -6.99 -11.14
C ASP A 292 -1.70 -8.14 -10.86
N PRO A 293 -1.30 -9.18 -10.11
CA PRO A 293 -2.19 -10.31 -9.83
C PRO A 293 -3.32 -9.98 -8.84
N VAL A 294 -3.20 -8.90 -8.04
CA VAL A 294 -4.14 -8.61 -6.94
C VAL A 294 -5.57 -8.36 -7.41
N PRO A 295 -5.85 -7.56 -8.46
CA PRO A 295 -7.23 -7.39 -8.95
C PRO A 295 -7.90 -8.69 -9.37
N GLY A 296 -7.12 -9.66 -9.87
CA GLY A 296 -7.63 -10.96 -10.33
C GLY A 296 -7.85 -12.01 -9.22
N LEU A 297 -7.64 -11.69 -7.97
CA LEU A 297 -7.76 -12.66 -6.86
C LEU A 297 -9.20 -13.13 -6.61
N ASP A 298 -10.22 -12.42 -7.06
CA ASP A 298 -11.61 -12.85 -7.01
C ASP A 298 -12.02 -13.75 -8.18
N LEU A 299 -11.09 -14.02 -9.12
CA LEU A 299 -11.25 -14.92 -10.27
C LEU A 299 -12.45 -14.59 -11.16
N THR A 300 -12.93 -13.36 -11.10
CA THR A 300 -14.12 -12.90 -11.80
C THR A 300 -13.85 -11.55 -12.47
N PRO A 301 -14.18 -11.36 -13.74
CA PRO A 301 -14.05 -10.04 -14.36
C PRO A 301 -15.02 -9.05 -13.72
N ASN A 302 -14.61 -7.79 -13.60
CA ASN A 302 -15.48 -6.74 -13.10
C ASN A 302 -16.78 -6.64 -13.90
N PRO A 303 -17.90 -6.29 -13.25
CA PRO A 303 -19.14 -6.01 -13.96
C PRO A 303 -18.93 -4.93 -15.02
N GLY A 304 -19.53 -5.12 -16.18
CA GLY A 304 -19.53 -4.11 -17.25
C GLY A 304 -20.75 -3.20 -17.17
N GLY A 305 -20.83 -2.23 -18.09
CA GLY A 305 -22.02 -1.43 -18.32
C GLY A 305 -21.88 0.02 -17.83
N GLN A 306 -23.02 0.72 -17.72
CA GLN A 306 -23.04 2.16 -17.45
C GLN A 306 -22.68 2.55 -16.01
N SER A 307 -22.73 1.61 -15.06
CA SER A 307 -22.42 1.85 -13.65
C SER A 307 -21.03 1.41 -13.24
N TRP A 308 -20.34 0.65 -14.10
CA TRP A 308 -19.00 0.14 -13.78
C TRP A 308 -18.05 0.31 -14.96
N THR A 309 -17.02 1.11 -14.75
CA THR A 309 -15.94 1.35 -15.71
C THR A 309 -14.67 0.71 -15.17
N THR A 310 -14.00 -0.11 -15.97
CA THR A 310 -12.69 -0.66 -15.65
C THR A 310 -11.64 -0.13 -16.62
N ILE A 311 -10.58 0.46 -16.08
CA ILE A 311 -9.38 0.84 -16.81
C ILE A 311 -8.37 -0.26 -16.58
N VAL A 312 -7.98 -0.96 -17.64
CA VAL A 312 -6.90 -1.96 -17.58
C VAL A 312 -5.68 -1.39 -18.29
N ALA A 313 -4.64 -1.07 -17.52
CA ALA A 313 -3.37 -0.69 -18.12
C ALA A 313 -2.64 -1.95 -18.60
N PRO A 314 -2.10 -1.95 -19.84
CA PRO A 314 -1.33 -3.08 -20.33
C PRO A 314 -0.06 -3.25 -19.50
N GLY A 315 0.29 -4.50 -19.20
CA GLY A 315 1.60 -4.83 -18.65
C GLY A 315 2.71 -4.52 -19.66
N ASP A 316 3.87 -4.14 -19.18
CA ASP A 316 5.04 -3.91 -20.06
C ASP A 316 5.77 -5.19 -20.45
N GLY A 317 5.31 -6.34 -19.97
CA GLY A 317 5.88 -7.67 -20.26
C GLY A 317 7.32 -7.87 -19.73
N ARG A 318 7.84 -6.92 -18.95
CA ARG A 318 9.23 -6.92 -18.44
C ARG A 318 9.35 -7.34 -16.99
N GLY A 319 8.23 -7.32 -16.25
CA GLY A 319 8.19 -7.71 -14.83
C GLY A 319 8.08 -9.23 -14.67
N ALA A 320 8.55 -9.74 -13.54
CA ALA A 320 8.13 -11.05 -13.06
C ALA A 320 6.62 -11.03 -12.80
N PRO A 321 5.89 -12.17 -12.92
CA PRO A 321 4.45 -12.25 -12.68
C PRO A 321 4.01 -11.71 -11.30
N LEU A 322 4.93 -11.37 -10.42
CA LEU A 322 4.73 -10.94 -9.04
C LEU A 322 5.66 -9.77 -8.70
N ASP A 323 5.75 -8.78 -9.59
CA ASP A 323 6.52 -7.56 -9.32
C ASP A 323 5.73 -6.67 -8.35
N PRO A 324 6.17 -6.51 -7.07
CA PRO A 324 5.47 -5.68 -6.09
C PRO A 324 5.37 -4.21 -6.50
N ASP A 325 6.24 -3.75 -7.40
CA ASP A 325 6.19 -2.37 -7.90
C ASP A 325 4.94 -2.13 -8.76
N ARG A 326 4.35 -3.19 -9.34
CA ARG A 326 3.11 -3.12 -10.12
C ARG A 326 1.89 -2.83 -9.27
N HIS A 327 1.93 -3.29 -8.01
CA HIS A 327 0.86 -3.08 -7.04
C HIS A 327 0.99 -1.76 -6.25
N ARG A 328 2.05 -0.98 -6.47
CA ARG A 328 2.24 0.28 -5.73
C ARG A 328 1.20 1.33 -6.11
N LEU A 329 0.67 2.03 -5.10
CA LEU A 329 -0.27 3.13 -5.29
C LEU A 329 0.25 4.19 -6.28
N SER A 330 1.54 4.55 -6.19
CA SER A 330 2.17 5.53 -7.09
C SER A 330 2.12 5.12 -8.56
N THR A 331 2.20 3.81 -8.87
CA THR A 331 2.06 3.27 -10.23
C THR A 331 0.62 3.44 -10.73
N TYR A 332 -0.36 3.18 -9.87
CA TYR A 332 -1.77 3.42 -10.17
C TYR A 332 -2.09 4.91 -10.39
N VAL A 333 -1.49 5.81 -9.61
CA VAL A 333 -1.60 7.26 -9.82
C VAL A 333 -1.09 7.66 -11.21
N GLN A 334 0.04 7.10 -11.65
CA GLN A 334 0.58 7.38 -13.00
C GLN A 334 -0.36 6.86 -14.10
N THR A 335 -0.93 5.68 -13.94
CA THR A 335 -1.91 5.10 -14.86
C THR A 335 -3.14 6.00 -15.02
N VAL A 336 -3.69 6.48 -13.91
CA VAL A 336 -4.85 7.39 -13.94
C VAL A 336 -4.49 8.72 -14.59
N ARG A 337 -3.33 9.29 -14.28
CA ARG A 337 -2.85 10.53 -14.93
C ARG A 337 -2.72 10.37 -16.45
N ALA A 338 -2.18 9.23 -16.90
CA ALA A 338 -2.08 8.93 -18.32
C ALA A 338 -3.46 8.79 -18.97
N ALA A 339 -4.40 8.12 -18.32
CA ALA A 339 -5.78 7.97 -18.78
C ALA A 339 -6.52 9.31 -18.86
N GLU A 340 -6.35 10.19 -17.86
CA GLU A 340 -6.95 11.53 -17.84
C GLU A 340 -6.31 12.49 -18.84
N GLY A 341 -5.02 12.30 -19.17
CA GLY A 341 -4.30 13.06 -20.19
C GLY A 341 -4.57 12.59 -21.63
N ALA A 342 -5.21 11.45 -21.81
CA ALA A 342 -5.56 10.90 -23.12
C ALA A 342 -6.66 11.73 -23.81
N PRO A 343 -6.76 11.73 -25.15
CA PRO A 343 -7.84 12.37 -25.85
C PRO A 343 -9.21 11.90 -25.34
N ARG A 344 -10.19 12.81 -25.30
CA ARG A 344 -11.55 12.48 -24.85
C ARG A 344 -12.11 11.29 -25.64
N GLY A 345 -12.67 10.31 -24.94
CA GLY A 345 -13.19 9.07 -25.53
C GLY A 345 -12.14 7.99 -25.78
N ALA A 346 -10.85 8.27 -25.60
CA ALA A 346 -9.79 7.26 -25.74
C ALA A 346 -9.86 6.17 -24.66
N VAL A 347 -10.38 6.51 -23.47
CA VAL A 347 -10.62 5.57 -22.38
C VAL A 347 -12.12 5.39 -22.19
N PRO A 348 -12.70 4.28 -22.67
CA PRO A 348 -14.16 4.07 -22.65
C PRO A 348 -14.72 4.16 -21.23
N GLY A 349 -15.76 4.96 -21.05
CA GLY A 349 -16.49 5.12 -19.79
C GLY A 349 -15.86 6.11 -18.79
N LEU A 350 -14.59 6.47 -18.92
CA LEU A 350 -13.94 7.42 -18.00
C LEU A 350 -14.60 8.80 -18.04
N ASP A 351 -14.83 9.35 -19.23
CA ASP A 351 -15.49 10.64 -19.40
C ASP A 351 -16.88 10.67 -18.75
N VAL A 352 -17.65 9.59 -18.91
CA VAL A 352 -18.99 9.46 -18.33
C VAL A 352 -18.91 9.41 -16.80
N TRP A 353 -17.96 8.66 -16.27
CA TRP A 353 -17.73 8.58 -14.83
C TRP A 353 -17.34 9.96 -14.26
N GLN A 354 -16.40 10.65 -14.91
CA GLN A 354 -15.93 11.98 -14.49
C GLN A 354 -17.06 13.03 -14.50
N VAL A 355 -17.90 13.03 -15.51
CA VAL A 355 -19.07 13.92 -15.58
C VAL A 355 -20.02 13.65 -14.41
N GLY A 356 -20.25 12.37 -14.08
CA GLY A 356 -21.06 11.99 -12.92
C GLY A 356 -20.47 12.44 -11.58
N ALA A 357 -19.13 12.47 -11.49
CA ALA A 357 -18.40 12.87 -10.28
C ALA A 357 -18.21 14.40 -10.12
N GLY A 358 -18.94 15.21 -10.85
CA GLY A 358 -18.84 16.69 -10.84
C GLY A 358 -19.14 17.36 -9.48
N ASP A 359 -19.65 16.63 -8.49
CA ASP A 359 -19.77 17.09 -7.10
C ASP A 359 -18.42 17.06 -6.35
N VAL A 360 -17.41 16.35 -6.88
CA VAL A 360 -16.08 16.20 -6.29
C VAL A 360 -15.02 16.75 -7.25
N LEU A 361 -15.01 16.31 -8.51
CA LEU A 361 -14.01 16.71 -9.49
C LEU A 361 -14.17 18.19 -9.87
N GLY A 362 -13.07 18.90 -9.97
CA GLY A 362 -13.05 20.35 -10.24
C GLY A 362 -13.46 21.20 -9.01
N ARG A 363 -13.64 20.61 -7.83
CA ARG A 363 -14.14 21.29 -6.63
C ARG A 363 -13.03 21.64 -5.65
N GLN A 364 -13.26 22.71 -4.89
CA GLN A 364 -12.36 23.14 -3.83
C GLN A 364 -12.47 22.19 -2.62
N VAL A 365 -11.32 21.83 -2.05
CA VAL A 365 -11.24 21.12 -0.78
C VAL A 365 -11.44 22.12 0.35
N ARG A 366 -12.51 21.93 1.12
CA ARG A 366 -12.87 22.80 2.23
C ARG A 366 -12.15 22.40 3.50
N SER A 367 -12.07 21.12 3.78
CA SER A 367 -11.36 20.55 4.93
C SER A 367 -10.79 19.16 4.64
N VAL A 368 -9.75 18.81 5.38
CA VAL A 368 -9.10 17.50 5.36
C VAL A 368 -9.09 16.97 6.78
N HIS A 369 -9.61 15.78 6.99
CA HIS A 369 -9.68 15.11 8.28
C HIS A 369 -9.00 13.75 8.19
N ASP A 370 -7.88 13.59 8.87
CA ASP A 370 -7.24 12.28 9.02
C ASP A 370 -7.65 11.66 10.36
N HIS A 371 -7.96 10.37 10.33
CA HIS A 371 -8.32 9.59 11.50
C HIS A 371 -7.49 8.32 11.55
N VAL A 372 -7.06 7.94 12.75
CA VAL A 372 -6.46 6.62 13.01
C VAL A 372 -7.54 5.70 13.55
N ILE A 373 -7.63 4.51 12.99
CA ILE A 373 -8.55 3.44 13.37
C ILE A 373 -7.74 2.35 14.05
N GLU A 374 -8.19 1.92 15.22
CA GLU A 374 -7.56 0.85 15.99
C GLU A 374 -8.61 -0.14 16.50
N ARG A 375 -8.20 -1.41 16.65
CA ARG A 375 -8.99 -2.41 17.38
C ARG A 375 -8.94 -2.13 18.88
N ALA A 376 -10.10 -2.12 19.53
CA ALA A 376 -10.17 -2.04 20.98
C ALA A 376 -9.60 -3.31 21.62
N GLY A 377 -8.81 -3.16 22.69
CA GLY A 377 -8.28 -4.28 23.47
C GLY A 377 -7.09 -5.02 22.85
N ALA A 378 -6.60 -4.60 21.69
CA ALA A 378 -5.33 -5.11 21.17
C ALA A 378 -4.17 -4.50 21.94
N THR A 379 -3.37 -5.34 22.59
CA THR A 379 -2.09 -4.90 23.18
C THR A 379 -1.11 -4.63 22.06
N MET A 380 -0.51 -3.44 22.05
CA MET A 380 0.65 -3.19 21.21
C MET A 380 1.72 -4.23 21.52
N PRO A 381 2.32 -4.89 20.53
CA PRO A 381 3.52 -5.69 20.80
C PRO A 381 4.61 -4.76 21.36
N PRO A 382 5.45 -5.26 22.30
CA PRO A 382 6.51 -4.49 22.95
C PRO A 382 7.56 -3.99 21.95
#